data_8175701f44ede365dfd8d095d2b7699d
#
_entry.id   8175701f44ede365dfd8d095d2b7699d
#
_cell.length_a   1.000
_cell.length_b   1.000
_cell.length_c   1.000
_cell.angle_alpha   90.00
_cell.angle_beta   90.00
_cell.angle_gamma   90.00
#
_symmetry.space_group_name_H-M   'P 1'
#
loop_
_entity.id
_entity.type
_entity.pdbx_description
1 polymer ?
#
loop_
_entity_poly.entity_id
_entity_poly.type
_entity_poly.pdbx_seq_one_letter_code
_entity_poly.pdbx_strand_id
1 'polypeptide(L)'
;ANYTREAQVFGELIRCEIYRHASFQSEQLPDFILPPPPWIEDLLAALACNARGEAQEADVHRSRALEAITDISGQWNGGSFDWISDSDSRTGPVLELIAGGAYIWLPFSQICSLKSPRPAHLTDLIWKPPTSPEQW
;
A
#
# COMPACT_ATOMS: atom_id res chain seq x y z
N ALA A 1 5.02 -27.43 16.24
CA ALA A 1 3.75 -26.95 15.67
C ALA A 1 3.84 -25.50 15.16
N ASN A 2 4.62 -24.63 15.84
CA ASN A 2 4.71 -23.21 15.43
C ASN A 2 5.58 -22.97 14.21
N TYR A 3 6.63 -23.77 14.00
CA TYR A 3 7.56 -23.60 12.87
C TYR A 3 6.89 -23.72 11.49
N THR A 4 5.90 -24.60 11.33
CA THR A 4 5.20 -24.78 10.05
C THR A 4 4.35 -23.55 9.71
N ARG A 5 3.69 -22.96 10.70
CA ARG A 5 2.87 -21.75 10.51
C ARG A 5 3.74 -20.53 10.20
N GLU A 6 4.82 -20.35 10.96
CA GLU A 6 5.77 -19.27 10.71
C GLU A 6 6.40 -19.39 9.34
N ALA A 7 6.82 -20.59 8.94
CA ALA A 7 7.37 -20.82 7.60
C ALA A 7 6.35 -20.52 6.49
N GLN A 8 5.07 -20.81 6.68
CA GLN A 8 4.01 -20.47 5.74
C GLN A 8 3.83 -18.95 5.63
N VAL A 9 3.79 -18.23 6.77
CA VAL A 9 3.69 -16.77 6.78
C VAL A 9 4.88 -16.14 6.09
N PHE A 10 6.10 -16.57 6.36
CA PHE A 10 7.28 -16.11 5.65
C PHE A 10 7.21 -16.36 4.15
N GLY A 11 6.78 -17.57 3.76
CA GLY A 11 6.61 -17.92 2.34
C GLY A 11 5.59 -17.03 1.64
N GLU A 12 4.49 -16.70 2.30
CA GLU A 12 3.48 -15.77 1.79
C GLU A 12 4.02 -14.34 1.65
N LEU A 13 4.73 -13.84 2.67
CA LEU A 13 5.36 -12.53 2.62
C LEU A 13 6.37 -12.42 1.48
N ILE A 14 7.22 -13.43 1.29
CA ILE A 14 8.20 -13.46 0.20
C ILE A 14 7.48 -13.43 -1.17
N ARG A 15 6.45 -14.23 -1.35
CA ARG A 15 5.67 -14.23 -2.60
C ARG A 15 5.03 -12.87 -2.87
N CYS A 16 4.47 -12.25 -1.84
CA CYS A 16 3.88 -10.91 -1.96
C CYS A 16 4.93 -9.85 -2.24
N GLU A 17 6.14 -9.95 -1.69
CA GLU A 17 7.25 -9.04 -2.01
C GLU A 17 7.71 -9.20 -3.47
N ILE A 18 7.77 -10.42 -3.98
CA ILE A 18 8.06 -10.66 -5.40
C ILE A 18 6.96 -10.03 -6.27
N TYR A 19 5.71 -10.22 -5.89
CA TYR A 19 4.57 -9.62 -6.60
C TYR A 19 4.59 -8.09 -6.53
N ARG A 20 4.90 -7.54 -5.36
CA ARG A 20 5.10 -6.09 -5.17
C ARG A 20 6.17 -5.55 -6.10
N HIS A 21 7.31 -6.21 -6.17
CA HIS A 21 8.38 -5.83 -7.09
C HIS A 21 7.91 -5.84 -8.54
N ALA A 22 7.23 -6.90 -8.97
CA ALA A 22 6.65 -7.00 -10.30
C ALA A 22 5.62 -5.89 -10.59
N SER A 23 4.84 -5.50 -9.58
CA SER A 23 3.89 -4.38 -9.69
C SER A 23 4.61 -3.04 -9.90
N PHE A 24 5.71 -2.79 -9.22
CA PHE A 24 6.53 -1.58 -9.44
C PHE A 24 7.25 -1.59 -10.79
N GLN A 25 7.47 -2.76 -11.38
CA GLN A 25 7.97 -2.89 -12.77
C GLN A 25 6.84 -2.89 -13.81
N SER A 26 5.60 -2.72 -13.38
CA SER A 26 4.42 -2.76 -14.25
C SER A 26 4.19 -4.10 -14.98
N GLU A 27 4.73 -5.17 -14.44
CA GLU A 27 4.55 -6.54 -14.93
C GLU A 27 3.26 -7.18 -14.41
N GLN A 28 2.82 -6.74 -13.23
CA GLN A 28 1.60 -7.17 -12.56
C GLN A 28 0.84 -5.95 -12.04
N LEU A 29 -0.47 -6.08 -11.85
CA LEU A 29 -1.27 -5.06 -11.17
C LEU A 29 -1.47 -5.46 -9.69
N PRO A 30 -1.42 -4.51 -8.75
CA PRO A 30 -1.83 -4.80 -7.38
C PRO A 30 -3.32 -5.17 -7.33
N ASP A 31 -3.72 -5.93 -6.33
CA ASP A 31 -5.13 -6.22 -6.08
C ASP A 31 -5.82 -5.05 -5.36
N PHE A 32 -7.14 -4.99 -5.45
CA PHE A 32 -7.98 -4.00 -4.78
C PHE A 32 -9.11 -4.70 -4.03
N ILE A 33 -9.41 -4.24 -2.82
CA ILE A 33 -10.54 -4.77 -2.03
C ILE A 33 -11.86 -4.18 -2.52
N LEU A 34 -11.87 -2.87 -2.81
CA LEU A 34 -13.00 -2.14 -3.34
C LEU A 34 -12.68 -1.64 -4.74
N PRO A 35 -13.67 -1.27 -5.56
CA PRO A 35 -13.41 -0.66 -6.85
C PRO A 35 -12.46 0.54 -6.70
N PRO A 36 -11.33 0.55 -7.43
CA PRO A 36 -10.35 1.63 -7.30
C PRO A 36 -10.92 2.95 -7.83
N PRO A 37 -10.59 4.09 -7.18
CA PRO A 37 -10.93 5.39 -7.72
C PRO A 37 -10.19 5.65 -9.04
N PRO A 38 -10.74 6.52 -9.93
CA PRO A 38 -10.18 6.73 -11.27
C PRO A 38 -8.71 7.18 -11.29
N TRP A 39 -8.25 7.93 -10.30
CA TRP A 39 -6.87 8.41 -10.23
C TRP A 39 -5.81 7.30 -10.01
N ILE A 40 -6.24 6.09 -9.63
CA ILE A 40 -5.34 4.92 -9.55
C ILE A 40 -4.74 4.59 -10.91
N GLU A 41 -5.48 4.79 -12.01
CA GLU A 41 -4.97 4.54 -13.36
C GLU A 41 -3.76 5.43 -13.67
N ASP A 42 -3.78 6.68 -13.23
CA ASP A 42 -2.64 7.60 -13.39
C ASP A 42 -1.44 7.18 -12.53
N LEU A 43 -1.64 6.69 -11.30
CA LEU A 43 -0.54 6.14 -10.50
C LEU A 43 0.08 4.91 -11.15
N LEU A 44 -0.73 4.00 -11.66
CA LEU A 44 -0.24 2.80 -12.36
C LEU A 44 0.49 3.19 -13.66
N ALA A 45 -0.01 4.18 -14.39
CA ALA A 45 0.68 4.72 -15.56
C ALA A 45 2.03 5.35 -15.20
N ALA A 46 2.11 6.05 -14.07
CA ALA A 46 3.37 6.60 -13.56
C ALA A 46 4.39 5.49 -13.25
N LEU A 47 3.96 4.38 -12.66
CA LEU A 47 4.84 3.21 -12.43
C LEU A 47 5.35 2.63 -13.76
N ALA A 48 4.47 2.50 -14.75
CA ALA A 48 4.84 2.00 -16.07
C ALA A 48 5.86 2.91 -16.75
N CYS A 49 5.69 4.22 -16.68
CA CYS A 49 6.66 5.20 -17.18
C CYS A 49 8.00 5.09 -16.44
N ASN A 50 7.99 4.99 -15.12
CA ASN A 50 9.21 4.79 -14.33
C ASN A 50 9.96 3.51 -14.73
N ALA A 51 9.25 2.41 -14.95
CA ALA A 51 9.84 1.14 -15.37
C ALA A 51 10.53 1.23 -16.74
N ARG A 52 10.07 2.14 -17.61
CA ARG A 52 10.68 2.43 -18.91
C ARG A 52 11.74 3.51 -18.87
N GLY A 53 12.00 4.12 -17.72
CA GLY A 53 12.94 5.23 -17.58
C GLY A 53 12.38 6.59 -18.04
N GLU A 54 11.09 6.72 -18.23
CA GLU A 54 10.38 7.91 -18.70
C GLU A 54 9.97 8.80 -17.51
N ALA A 55 10.95 9.38 -16.82
CA ALA A 55 10.74 10.07 -15.54
C ALA A 55 9.81 11.29 -15.67
N GLN A 56 9.91 12.07 -16.74
CA GLN A 56 9.08 13.25 -16.93
C GLN A 56 7.61 12.90 -17.14
N GLU A 57 7.33 11.86 -17.91
CA GLU A 57 5.96 11.39 -18.14
C GLU A 57 5.38 10.75 -16.86
N ALA A 58 6.21 10.03 -16.10
CA ALA A 58 5.83 9.52 -14.79
C ALA A 58 5.39 10.65 -13.83
N ASP A 59 6.13 11.78 -13.83
CA ASP A 59 5.78 12.94 -13.01
C ASP A 59 4.47 13.60 -13.45
N VAL A 60 4.19 13.65 -14.73
CA VAL A 60 2.91 14.17 -15.26
C VAL A 60 1.73 13.31 -14.76
N HIS A 61 1.83 12.00 -14.90
CA HIS A 61 0.80 11.09 -14.40
C HIS A 61 0.63 11.17 -12.89
N ARG A 62 1.73 11.19 -12.15
CA ARG A 62 1.69 11.31 -10.68
C ARG A 62 1.03 12.61 -10.24
N SER A 63 1.38 13.74 -10.85
CA SER A 63 0.78 15.04 -10.55
C SER A 63 -0.72 15.04 -10.84
N ARG A 64 -1.15 14.46 -11.95
CA ARG A 64 -2.57 14.32 -12.28
C ARG A 64 -3.32 13.49 -11.25
N ALA A 65 -2.74 12.36 -10.81
CA ALA A 65 -3.33 11.55 -9.76
C ALA A 65 -3.49 12.34 -8.45
N LEU A 66 -2.43 13.03 -8.02
CA LEU A 66 -2.44 13.80 -6.78
C LEU A 66 -3.42 14.98 -6.81
N GLU A 67 -3.56 15.67 -7.95
CA GLU A 67 -4.54 16.75 -8.13
C GLU A 67 -5.99 16.26 -8.09
N ALA A 68 -6.23 15.01 -8.46
CA ALA A 68 -7.57 14.41 -8.44
C ALA A 68 -8.02 13.93 -7.05
N ILE A 69 -7.10 13.89 -6.09
CA ILE A 69 -7.39 13.41 -4.74
C ILE A 69 -7.83 14.58 -3.88
N THR A 70 -8.97 14.44 -3.23
CA THR A 70 -9.39 15.35 -2.16
C THR A 70 -8.59 15.06 -0.89
N ASP A 71 -8.22 16.09 -0.16
CA ASP A 71 -7.53 15.97 1.12
C ASP A 71 -8.28 15.02 2.06
N ILE A 72 -7.56 14.09 2.65
CA ILE A 72 -8.10 13.10 3.57
C ILE A 72 -7.65 13.49 4.96
N SER A 73 -8.56 14.13 5.69
CA SER A 73 -8.34 14.47 7.09
C SER A 73 -8.72 13.33 8.02
N GLY A 74 -8.17 13.34 9.22
CA GLY A 74 -8.46 12.33 10.22
C GLY A 74 -7.83 12.61 11.56
N GLN A 75 -7.83 11.57 12.39
CA GLN A 75 -7.25 11.60 13.73
C GLN A 75 -6.26 10.45 13.91
N TRP A 76 -5.24 10.70 14.71
CA TRP A 76 -4.29 9.70 15.17
C TRP A 76 -4.07 9.86 16.68
N ASN A 77 -3.39 8.93 17.31
CA ASN A 77 -3.21 8.90 18.77
C ASN A 77 -2.64 10.20 19.38
N GLY A 78 -1.90 10.99 18.63
CA GLY A 78 -1.28 12.22 19.07
C GLY A 78 -2.01 13.51 18.67
N GLY A 79 -3.11 13.40 17.89
CA GLY A 79 -3.83 14.60 17.43
C GLY A 79 -4.65 14.38 16.17
N SER A 80 -4.73 15.41 15.33
CA SER A 80 -5.43 15.39 14.06
C SER A 80 -4.48 15.70 12.90
N PHE A 81 -4.87 15.32 11.70
CA PHE A 81 -4.19 15.65 10.46
C PHE A 81 -5.19 16.10 9.40
N ASP A 82 -4.76 16.98 8.52
CA ASP A 82 -5.58 17.48 7.41
C ASP A 82 -5.37 16.68 6.13
N TRP A 83 -4.25 15.99 6.04
CA TRP A 83 -3.94 15.09 4.92
C TRP A 83 -3.03 13.94 5.38
N ILE A 84 -3.05 12.85 4.65
CA ILE A 84 -2.20 11.68 4.86
C ILE A 84 -1.67 11.15 3.52
N SER A 85 -0.41 10.79 3.50
CA SER A 85 0.26 10.21 2.33
C SER A 85 1.42 9.35 2.79
N ASP A 86 1.75 8.32 2.00
CA ASP A 86 3.01 7.61 2.15
C ASP A 86 4.17 8.51 1.76
N SER A 87 5.32 8.32 2.38
CA SER A 87 6.56 9.03 2.02
C SER A 87 7.13 8.59 0.66
N ASP A 88 6.79 7.39 0.21
CA ASP A 88 7.08 6.94 -1.14
C ASP A 88 6.08 7.54 -2.12
N SER A 89 6.53 8.47 -2.95
CA SER A 89 5.68 9.17 -3.91
C SER A 89 5.10 8.24 -5.00
N ARG A 90 5.60 7.02 -5.13
CA ARG A 90 5.07 6.02 -6.07
C ARG A 90 3.74 5.44 -5.59
N THR A 91 3.53 5.38 -4.29
CA THR A 91 2.30 4.90 -3.65
C THR A 91 1.49 6.03 -3.02
N GLY A 92 2.14 7.10 -2.57
CA GLY A 92 1.54 8.33 -2.03
C GLY A 92 0.21 8.17 -1.30
N PRO A 93 -0.93 8.26 -2.01
CA PRO A 93 -2.27 8.21 -1.41
C PRO A 93 -2.79 6.80 -1.11
N VAL A 94 -1.93 5.79 -1.21
CA VAL A 94 -2.27 4.36 -1.10
C VAL A 94 -1.53 3.73 0.07
N LEU A 95 -2.23 2.93 0.86
CA LEU A 95 -1.63 2.00 1.81
C LEU A 95 -1.37 0.66 1.12
N GLU A 96 -0.13 0.17 1.19
CA GLU A 96 0.22 -1.16 0.73
C GLU A 96 -0.13 -2.20 1.81
N LEU A 97 -0.84 -3.26 1.43
CA LEU A 97 -1.25 -4.34 2.32
C LEU A 97 -0.85 -5.70 1.77
N ILE A 98 -0.57 -6.63 2.68
CA ILE A 98 -0.54 -8.06 2.41
C ILE A 98 -1.64 -8.71 3.24
N ALA A 99 -2.63 -9.30 2.58
CA ALA A 99 -3.73 -9.98 3.23
C ALA A 99 -4.19 -11.18 2.39
N GLY A 100 -4.44 -12.32 3.04
CA GLY A 100 -4.90 -13.53 2.36
C GLY A 100 -3.95 -14.02 1.26
N GLY A 101 -2.65 -13.79 1.40
CA GLY A 101 -1.65 -14.14 0.39
C GLY A 101 -1.64 -13.24 -0.84
N ALA A 102 -2.33 -12.09 -0.82
CA ALA A 102 -2.39 -11.12 -1.91
C ALA A 102 -1.68 -9.81 -1.54
N TYR A 103 -1.05 -9.19 -2.53
CA TYR A 103 -0.52 -7.83 -2.45
C TYR A 103 -1.58 -6.84 -2.91
N ILE A 104 -1.99 -5.93 -2.01
CA ILE A 104 -3.17 -5.09 -2.18
C ILE A 104 -2.77 -3.63 -2.03
N TRP A 105 -3.33 -2.79 -2.91
CA TRP A 105 -3.35 -1.35 -2.76
C TRP A 105 -4.70 -0.91 -2.18
N LEU A 106 -4.64 -0.24 -1.04
CA LEU A 106 -5.84 0.32 -0.39
C LEU A 106 -5.71 1.84 -0.34
N PRO A 107 -6.48 2.59 -1.13
CA PRO A 107 -6.51 4.05 -1.04
C PRO A 107 -6.84 4.51 0.38
N PHE A 108 -6.12 5.51 0.91
CA PHE A 108 -6.41 6.05 2.25
C PHE A 108 -7.85 6.54 2.37
N SER A 109 -8.47 7.02 1.28
CA SER A 109 -9.88 7.42 1.24
C SER A 109 -10.87 6.29 1.54
N GLN A 110 -10.45 5.04 1.44
CA GLN A 110 -11.28 3.86 1.70
C GLN A 110 -11.05 3.28 3.10
N ILE A 111 -10.24 3.93 3.93
CA ILE A 111 -9.91 3.47 5.28
C ILE A 111 -10.70 4.28 6.30
N CYS A 112 -11.53 3.61 7.09
CA CYS A 112 -12.23 4.22 8.22
C CYS A 112 -11.36 4.27 9.47
N SER A 113 -10.62 3.19 9.72
CA SER A 113 -9.77 3.06 10.90
C SER A 113 -8.64 2.08 10.62
N LEU A 114 -7.47 2.39 11.15
CA LEU A 114 -6.29 1.53 11.08
C LEU A 114 -5.66 1.44 12.46
N LYS A 115 -5.51 0.21 12.96
CA LYS A 115 -4.82 -0.07 14.22
C LYS A 115 -3.69 -1.06 13.96
N SER A 116 -2.58 -0.85 14.64
CA SER A 116 -1.44 -1.76 14.56
C SER A 116 -0.77 -1.87 15.92
N PRO A 117 -0.42 -3.09 16.37
CA PRO A 117 0.29 -3.29 17.61
C PRO A 117 1.73 -2.78 17.51
N ARG A 118 2.41 -2.71 18.64
CA ARG A 118 3.85 -2.46 18.64
C ARG A 118 4.57 -3.64 17.99
N PRO A 119 5.64 -3.38 17.22
CA PRO A 119 6.45 -4.46 16.64
C PRO A 119 6.95 -5.40 17.73
N ALA A 120 6.76 -6.70 17.52
CA ALA A 120 7.22 -7.76 18.43
C ALA A 120 8.28 -8.66 17.78
N HIS A 121 8.32 -8.69 16.45
CA HIS A 121 9.22 -9.52 15.65
C HIS A 121 9.96 -8.67 14.61
N LEU A 122 11.09 -9.16 14.12
CA LEU A 122 11.86 -8.44 13.08
C LEU A 122 11.06 -8.23 11.78
N THR A 123 10.18 -9.16 11.43
CA THR A 123 9.27 -9.04 10.29
C THR A 123 8.32 -7.87 10.40
N ASP A 124 7.92 -7.49 11.62
CA ASP A 124 7.03 -6.35 11.88
C ASP A 124 7.68 -5.00 11.56
N LEU A 125 8.99 -4.97 11.42
CA LEU A 125 9.74 -3.78 10.99
C LEU A 125 9.67 -3.56 9.48
N ILE A 126 9.36 -4.61 8.73
CA ILE A 126 9.22 -4.56 7.27
C ILE A 126 7.73 -4.49 6.91
N TRP A 127 6.94 -5.44 7.44
CA TRP A 127 5.50 -5.51 7.29
C TRP A 127 4.84 -5.49 8.66
N LYS A 128 4.24 -4.36 8.99
CA LYS A 128 3.60 -4.14 10.27
C LYS A 128 2.26 -4.87 10.32
N PRO A 129 2.04 -5.80 11.28
CA PRO A 129 0.76 -6.50 11.37
C PRO A 129 -0.34 -5.53 11.80
N PRO A 130 -1.55 -5.59 11.20
CA PRO A 130 -2.70 -4.90 11.72
C PRO A 130 -3.24 -5.60 12.98
N THR A 131 -3.94 -4.88 13.81
CA THR A 131 -4.71 -5.47 14.90
C THR A 131 -5.90 -6.24 14.31
N SER A 132 -6.15 -7.47 14.75
CA SER A 132 -7.27 -8.27 14.28
C SER A 132 -8.61 -7.58 14.59
N PRO A 133 -9.66 -7.76 13.73
CA PRO A 133 -10.98 -7.16 13.95
C PRO A 133 -11.63 -7.51 15.29
N GLU A 134 -11.25 -8.65 15.88
CA GLU A 134 -11.76 -9.10 17.17
C GLU A 134 -11.29 -8.24 18.36
N GLN A 135 -10.36 -7.32 18.13
CA GLN A 135 -9.82 -6.42 19.16
C GLN A 135 -10.26 -4.95 18.94
N TRP A 136 -11.26 -4.76 18.10
CA TRP A 136 -11.76 -3.41 17.75
C TRP A 136 -13.01 -3.07 18.58
#